data_4da70f588c6865729fcea0e52e680e84
#
_entry.id   4da70f588c6865729fcea0e52e680e84
#
_cell.length_a   1.000
_cell.length_b   1.000
_cell.length_c   1.000
_cell.angle_alpha   90.00
_cell.angle_beta   90.00
_cell.angle_gamma   90.00
#
_symmetry.space_group_name_H-M   'P 1'
#
loop_
_entity.id
_entity.type
_entity.pdbx_description
1 polymer ?
#
loop_
_entity_poly.entity_id
_entity_poly.type
_entity_poly.pdbx_seq_one_letter_code
_entity_poly.pdbx_strand_id
1 'polypeptide(L)'
;FSGTARLSGEVMLFDETGDHPALVCADVLARLGCTVRHISPDRATAHDLGPTNSAVVLRDLASQGVTFTCFQDIEKVAQLGNRKEVTLRHVLTGETSVHVVDHVVIEHGITPMDALYHDLKAHSCNLGQIDQDAMVAGQNPLKPTQAEGGFLLARLGDAISGRNIHAALYDALRICKDI
;
A
#
# COMPACT_ATOMS: atom_id res chain seq x y z
N PHE A 1 -11.26 -7.55 7.61
CA PHE A 1 -11.90 -8.81 7.19
C PHE A 1 -13.38 -8.79 7.60
N SER A 2 -14.27 -8.58 6.63
CA SER A 2 -15.74 -8.53 6.86
C SER A 2 -16.35 -9.92 7.15
N GLY A 3 -15.58 -10.99 6.98
CA GLY A 3 -16.06 -12.38 7.12
C GLY A 3 -17.02 -12.85 6.02
N THR A 4 -17.18 -12.06 4.96
CA THR A 4 -18.10 -12.36 3.85
C THR A 4 -17.56 -13.40 2.86
N ALA A 5 -16.24 -13.54 2.74
CA ALA A 5 -15.59 -14.56 1.90
C ALA A 5 -14.83 -15.56 2.78
N ARG A 6 -15.12 -16.85 2.61
CA ARG A 6 -14.33 -17.95 3.17
C ARG A 6 -13.50 -18.55 2.06
N LEU A 7 -12.20 -18.28 2.08
CA LEU A 7 -11.25 -18.87 1.15
C LEU A 7 -10.78 -20.22 1.70
N SER A 8 -10.48 -21.14 0.79
CA SER A 8 -9.90 -22.46 1.10
C SER A 8 -9.03 -22.91 -0.07
N GLY A 9 -8.13 -23.86 0.16
CA GLY A 9 -7.22 -24.36 -0.88
C GLY A 9 -5.98 -23.49 -1.04
N GLU A 10 -5.47 -23.40 -2.25
CA GLU A 10 -4.24 -22.71 -2.58
C GLU A 10 -4.51 -21.24 -2.93
N VAL A 11 -3.88 -20.33 -2.22
CA VAL A 11 -4.02 -18.88 -2.37
C VAL A 11 -2.68 -18.28 -2.81
N MET A 12 -2.68 -17.59 -3.93
CA MET A 12 -1.57 -16.71 -4.32
C MET A 12 -1.86 -15.31 -3.83
N LEU A 13 -1.04 -14.80 -2.91
CA LEU A 13 -1.13 -13.46 -2.35
C LEU A 13 -0.03 -12.59 -2.97
N PHE A 14 -0.42 -11.63 -3.78
CA PHE A 14 0.47 -10.65 -4.37
C PHE A 14 0.56 -9.41 -3.47
N ASP A 15 1.79 -9.06 -3.12
CA ASP A 15 2.12 -7.92 -2.26
C ASP A 15 3.01 -6.94 -3.04
N GLU A 16 2.44 -5.79 -3.39
CA GLU A 16 3.12 -4.71 -4.11
C GLU A 16 3.69 -3.65 -3.16
N THR A 17 3.27 -3.64 -1.90
CA THR A 17 3.63 -2.59 -0.95
C THR A 17 4.73 -2.98 0.04
N GLY A 18 4.88 -4.27 0.32
CA GLY A 18 5.89 -4.77 1.24
C GLY A 18 5.69 -4.36 2.71
N ASP A 19 4.47 -3.97 3.09
CA ASP A 19 4.11 -3.51 4.44
C ASP A 19 3.13 -4.50 5.12
N HIS A 20 2.62 -4.11 6.28
CA HIS A 20 1.75 -4.91 7.16
C HIS A 20 0.51 -5.55 6.51
N PRO A 21 -0.25 -4.89 5.61
CA PRO A 21 -1.54 -5.41 5.15
C PRO A 21 -1.46 -6.79 4.51
N ALA A 22 -0.50 -7.02 3.61
CA ALA A 22 -0.32 -8.33 2.97
C ALA A 22 0.10 -9.41 3.98
N LEU A 23 0.97 -9.08 4.92
CA LEU A 23 1.43 -10.04 5.94
C LEU A 23 0.32 -10.43 6.90
N VAL A 24 -0.52 -9.48 7.32
CA VAL A 24 -1.71 -9.76 8.13
C VAL A 24 -2.70 -10.63 7.34
N CYS A 25 -2.87 -10.35 6.04
CA CYS A 25 -3.69 -11.18 5.16
C CYS A 25 -3.15 -12.61 5.09
N ALA A 26 -1.83 -12.79 4.91
CA ALA A 26 -1.19 -14.10 4.89
C ALA A 26 -1.41 -14.88 6.19
N ASP A 27 -1.27 -14.22 7.35
CA ASP A 27 -1.51 -14.86 8.66
C ASP A 27 -2.95 -15.35 8.81
N VAL A 28 -3.92 -14.51 8.45
CA VAL A 28 -5.35 -14.90 8.52
C VAL A 28 -5.65 -16.06 7.57
N LEU A 29 -5.16 -16.03 6.33
CA LEU A 29 -5.37 -17.10 5.36
C LEU A 29 -4.74 -18.42 5.82
N ALA A 30 -3.52 -18.38 6.34
CA ALA A 30 -2.84 -19.57 6.88
C ALA A 30 -3.60 -20.17 8.08
N ARG A 31 -4.07 -19.34 8.99
CA ARG A 31 -4.91 -19.77 10.14
C ARG A 31 -6.26 -20.34 9.72
N LEU A 32 -6.80 -19.94 8.58
CA LEU A 32 -8.00 -20.52 7.98
C LEU A 32 -7.74 -21.85 7.27
N GLY A 33 -6.48 -22.32 7.22
CA GLY A 33 -6.08 -23.58 6.61
C GLY A 33 -5.79 -23.49 5.11
N CYS A 34 -5.61 -22.28 4.57
CA CYS A 34 -5.18 -22.10 3.18
C CYS A 34 -3.68 -22.39 3.03
N THR A 35 -3.29 -22.93 1.86
CA THR A 35 -1.89 -22.97 1.44
C THR A 35 -1.55 -21.63 0.80
N VAL A 36 -0.74 -20.81 1.46
CA VAL A 36 -0.45 -19.44 1.03
C VAL A 36 0.90 -19.35 0.34
N ARG A 37 0.90 -18.83 -0.89
CA ARG A 37 2.10 -18.40 -1.61
C ARG A 37 2.11 -16.88 -1.66
N HIS A 38 2.98 -16.26 -0.88
CA HIS A 38 3.22 -14.83 -0.91
C HIS A 38 4.23 -14.53 -2.02
N ILE A 39 3.86 -13.66 -2.95
CA ILE A 39 4.73 -13.21 -4.04
C ILE A 39 4.82 -11.69 -4.04
N SER A 40 5.98 -11.16 -4.43
CA SER A 40 6.24 -9.71 -4.48
C SER A 40 7.18 -9.39 -5.65
N PRO A 41 7.03 -8.23 -6.31
CA PRO A 41 7.97 -7.74 -7.31
C PRO A 41 9.30 -7.29 -6.70
N ASP A 42 9.34 -7.07 -5.40
CA ASP A 42 10.48 -6.55 -4.67
C ASP A 42 11.60 -7.57 -4.47
N ARG A 43 12.76 -7.07 -4.12
CA ARG A 43 13.96 -7.88 -3.79
C ARG A 43 13.85 -8.64 -2.47
N ALA A 44 12.94 -8.22 -1.59
CA ALA A 44 12.74 -8.81 -0.28
C ALA A 44 11.29 -8.67 0.15
N THR A 45 10.72 -9.70 0.75
CA THR A 45 9.40 -9.66 1.40
C THR A 45 9.46 -8.73 2.61
N ALA A 46 8.39 -7.97 2.83
CA ALA A 46 8.24 -7.07 3.97
C ALA A 46 9.34 -5.97 4.05
N HIS A 47 9.73 -5.43 2.91
CA HIS A 47 10.86 -4.50 2.84
C HIS A 47 10.57 -3.14 3.51
N ASP A 48 9.31 -2.71 3.58
CA ASP A 48 8.87 -1.49 4.28
C ASP A 48 8.59 -1.71 5.77
N LEU A 49 8.54 -2.99 6.19
CA LEU A 49 8.41 -3.34 7.59
C LEU A 49 9.79 -3.38 8.25
N GLY A 50 10.21 -2.39 8.95
CA GLY A 50 11.56 -2.31 9.54
C GLY A 50 12.14 -3.66 10.02
N PRO A 51 13.46 -3.87 9.97
CA PRO A 51 14.11 -5.21 10.11
C PRO A 51 13.82 -5.91 11.43
N THR A 52 13.55 -5.16 12.50
CA THR A 52 13.20 -5.72 13.81
C THR A 52 11.85 -6.44 13.78
N ASN A 53 10.87 -5.89 13.06
CA ASN A 53 9.53 -6.45 12.99
C ASN A 53 9.42 -7.53 11.91
N SER A 54 10.02 -7.30 10.73
CA SER A 54 9.94 -8.23 9.60
C SER A 54 10.47 -9.62 9.95
N ALA A 55 11.60 -9.72 10.65
CA ALA A 55 12.20 -11.00 11.02
C ALA A 55 11.26 -11.88 11.88
N VAL A 56 10.52 -11.27 12.80
CA VAL A 56 9.58 -11.98 13.67
C VAL A 56 8.36 -12.44 12.87
N VAL A 57 7.75 -11.53 12.12
CA VAL A 57 6.54 -11.82 11.34
C VAL A 57 6.81 -12.88 10.27
N LEU A 58 7.90 -12.76 9.53
CA LEU A 58 8.24 -13.72 8.48
C LEU A 58 8.54 -15.12 9.04
N ARG A 59 9.23 -15.20 10.20
CA ARG A 59 9.44 -16.47 10.89
C ARG A 59 8.10 -17.13 11.27
N ASP A 60 7.18 -16.35 11.84
CA ASP A 60 5.91 -16.87 12.30
C ASP A 60 5.03 -17.32 11.10
N LEU A 61 5.01 -16.58 10.00
CA LEU A 61 4.34 -16.96 8.76
C LEU A 61 4.96 -18.22 8.12
N ALA A 62 6.29 -18.30 8.07
CA ALA A 62 7.00 -19.49 7.57
C ALA A 62 6.68 -20.73 8.41
N SER A 63 6.57 -20.60 9.73
CA SER A 63 6.18 -21.70 10.63
C SER A 63 4.74 -22.18 10.39
N GLN A 64 3.88 -21.35 9.82
CA GLN A 64 2.54 -21.69 9.38
C GLN A 64 2.48 -22.27 7.95
N GLY A 65 3.62 -22.43 7.28
CA GLY A 65 3.72 -22.98 5.93
C GLY A 65 3.55 -21.97 4.81
N VAL A 66 3.54 -20.67 5.11
CA VAL A 66 3.54 -19.63 4.07
C VAL A 66 4.89 -19.66 3.32
N THR A 67 4.84 -19.69 2.00
CA THR A 67 6.02 -19.60 1.14
C THR A 67 6.16 -18.19 0.57
N PHE A 68 7.41 -17.73 0.40
CA PHE A 68 7.72 -16.39 -0.09
C PHE A 68 8.52 -16.47 -1.38
N THR A 69 8.12 -15.70 -2.39
CA THR A 69 8.84 -15.58 -3.65
C THR A 69 8.94 -14.12 -4.06
N CYS A 70 10.16 -13.64 -4.14
CA CYS A 70 10.50 -12.28 -4.56
C CYS A 70 10.72 -12.20 -6.08
N PHE A 71 10.86 -10.98 -6.61
CA PHE A 71 11.09 -10.67 -8.02
C PHE A 71 10.03 -11.23 -8.96
N GLN A 72 8.79 -11.37 -8.51
CA GLN A 72 7.66 -11.86 -9.32
C GLN A 72 6.58 -10.80 -9.43
N ASP A 73 6.21 -10.51 -10.65
CA ASP A 73 5.08 -9.64 -10.98
C ASP A 73 3.95 -10.47 -11.60
N ILE A 74 2.70 -10.08 -11.40
CA ILE A 74 1.55 -10.69 -12.06
C ILE A 74 1.36 -10.04 -13.43
N GLU A 75 1.64 -10.81 -14.48
CA GLU A 75 1.38 -10.36 -15.85
C GLU A 75 -0.08 -10.58 -16.27
N LYS A 76 -0.67 -11.70 -15.83
CA LYS A 76 -2.03 -12.07 -16.24
C LYS A 76 -2.68 -13.00 -15.23
N VAL A 77 -3.98 -12.80 -15.02
CA VAL A 77 -4.85 -13.74 -14.32
C VAL A 77 -6.01 -14.11 -15.23
N ALA A 78 -6.22 -15.40 -15.45
CA ALA A 78 -7.32 -15.92 -16.26
C ALA A 78 -8.18 -16.91 -15.45
N GLN A 79 -9.45 -17.00 -15.79
CA GLN A 79 -10.34 -18.00 -15.20
C GLN A 79 -10.11 -19.36 -15.85
N LEU A 80 -9.86 -20.41 -15.06
CA LEU A 80 -9.69 -21.79 -15.49
C LEU A 80 -10.66 -22.71 -14.72
N GLY A 81 -11.86 -22.87 -15.23
CA GLY A 81 -12.91 -23.56 -14.49
C GLY A 81 -13.21 -22.86 -13.15
N ASN A 82 -13.07 -23.58 -12.05
CA ASN A 82 -13.22 -23.02 -10.69
C ASN A 82 -11.91 -22.45 -10.10
N ARG A 83 -10.79 -22.58 -10.82
CA ARG A 83 -9.47 -22.12 -10.40
C ARG A 83 -9.03 -20.90 -11.22
N LYS A 84 -7.90 -20.33 -10.85
CA LYS A 84 -7.25 -19.22 -11.56
C LYS A 84 -5.92 -19.69 -12.15
N GLU A 85 -5.71 -19.40 -13.42
CA GLU A 85 -4.40 -19.48 -14.06
C GLU A 85 -3.71 -18.13 -13.93
N VAL A 86 -2.54 -18.12 -13.32
CA VAL A 86 -1.75 -16.93 -13.07
C VAL A 86 -0.45 -17.02 -13.83
N THR A 87 -0.20 -16.07 -14.71
CA THR A 87 1.10 -15.89 -15.35
C THR A 87 1.92 -14.91 -14.54
N LEU A 88 3.04 -15.38 -14.01
CA LEU A 88 4.03 -14.56 -13.34
C LEU A 88 5.16 -14.23 -14.30
N ARG A 89 5.71 -13.03 -14.17
CA ARG A 89 6.90 -12.57 -14.87
C ARG A 89 7.99 -12.24 -13.86
N HIS A 90 9.17 -12.83 -14.00
CA HIS A 90 10.32 -12.51 -13.17
C HIS A 90 10.86 -11.12 -13.53
N VAL A 91 10.87 -10.21 -12.55
CA VAL A 91 11.15 -8.77 -12.78
C VAL A 91 12.53 -8.52 -13.38
N LEU A 92 13.53 -9.31 -13.02
CA LEU A 92 14.92 -9.10 -13.48
C LEU A 92 15.23 -9.80 -14.80
N THR A 93 14.68 -11.02 -15.03
CA THR A 93 15.02 -11.82 -16.22
C THR A 93 13.99 -11.72 -17.33
N GLY A 94 12.75 -11.29 -17.00
CA GLY A 94 11.63 -11.31 -17.94
C GLY A 94 11.05 -12.69 -18.22
N GLU A 95 11.59 -13.75 -17.62
CA GLU A 95 11.07 -15.10 -17.77
C GLU A 95 9.66 -15.20 -17.19
N THR A 96 8.79 -15.94 -17.88
CA THR A 96 7.42 -16.16 -17.42
C THR A 96 7.20 -17.57 -16.93
N SER A 97 6.32 -17.72 -15.93
CA SER A 97 5.87 -19.02 -15.41
C SER A 97 4.36 -19.00 -15.22
N VAL A 98 3.72 -20.17 -15.38
CA VAL A 98 2.27 -20.32 -15.23
C VAL A 98 1.96 -21.18 -14.01
N HIS A 99 1.06 -20.69 -13.18
CA HIS A 99 0.61 -21.32 -11.94
C HIS A 99 -0.91 -21.44 -11.93
N VAL A 100 -1.43 -22.51 -11.34
CA VAL A 100 -2.88 -22.69 -11.17
C VAL A 100 -3.18 -22.76 -9.68
N VAL A 101 -3.99 -21.80 -9.21
CA VAL A 101 -4.36 -21.63 -7.78
C VAL A 101 -5.88 -21.52 -7.66
N ASP A 102 -6.39 -21.73 -6.45
CA ASP A 102 -7.83 -21.61 -6.20
C ASP A 102 -8.24 -20.13 -6.11
N HIS A 103 -7.39 -19.31 -5.50
CA HIS A 103 -7.66 -17.88 -5.30
C HIS A 103 -6.42 -17.02 -5.55
N VAL A 104 -6.66 -15.79 -6.01
CA VAL A 104 -5.66 -14.72 -6.07
C VAL A 104 -6.14 -13.60 -5.19
N VAL A 105 -5.29 -13.15 -4.29
CA VAL A 105 -5.49 -11.99 -3.43
C VAL A 105 -4.41 -10.97 -3.79
N ILE A 106 -4.81 -9.72 -3.96
CA ILE A 106 -3.89 -8.67 -4.42
C ILE A 106 -3.93 -7.53 -3.39
N GLU A 107 -2.76 -7.12 -2.96
CA GLU A 107 -2.52 -5.94 -2.15
C GLU A 107 -1.73 -4.92 -3.00
N HIS A 108 -2.40 -3.81 -3.36
CA HIS A 108 -1.87 -2.71 -4.18
C HIS A 108 -1.70 -1.41 -3.39
N GLY A 109 -1.84 -1.47 -2.07
CA GLY A 109 -1.88 -0.28 -1.24
C GLY A 109 -3.25 0.40 -1.23
N ILE A 110 -3.25 1.67 -0.88
CA ILE A 110 -4.46 2.45 -0.65
C ILE A 110 -4.48 3.71 -1.52
N THR A 111 -5.67 4.09 -1.95
CA THR A 111 -5.91 5.35 -2.65
C THR A 111 -6.30 6.42 -1.61
N PRO A 112 -5.70 7.61 -1.65
CA PRO A 112 -6.08 8.71 -0.76
C PRO A 112 -7.55 9.08 -0.89
N MET A 113 -8.20 9.35 0.26
CA MET A 113 -9.55 9.92 0.29
C MET A 113 -9.45 11.46 0.20
N ASP A 114 -9.24 11.99 -0.98
CA ASP A 114 -8.96 13.39 -1.22
C ASP A 114 -10.04 14.15 -2.01
N ALA A 115 -11.21 13.54 -2.18
CA ALA A 115 -12.33 14.15 -2.91
C ALA A 115 -12.69 15.54 -2.34
N LEU A 116 -12.82 15.66 -1.01
CA LEU A 116 -13.12 16.92 -0.35
C LEU A 116 -12.08 18.01 -0.65
N TYR A 117 -10.79 17.64 -0.73
CA TYR A 117 -9.74 18.59 -1.10
C TYR A 117 -9.94 19.09 -2.53
N HIS A 118 -10.25 18.22 -3.45
CA HIS A 118 -10.47 18.60 -4.85
C HIS A 118 -11.70 19.49 -5.02
N ASP A 119 -12.77 19.23 -4.28
CA ASP A 119 -13.99 20.04 -4.28
C ASP A 119 -13.75 21.44 -3.71
N LEU A 120 -12.94 21.56 -2.65
CA LEU A 120 -12.68 22.82 -1.96
C LEU A 120 -11.52 23.65 -2.56
N LYS A 121 -10.68 23.03 -3.35
CA LYS A 121 -9.43 23.62 -3.86
C LYS A 121 -9.64 24.96 -4.56
N ALA A 122 -10.65 25.04 -5.44
CA ALA A 122 -10.95 26.24 -6.22
C ALA A 122 -11.46 27.41 -5.34
N HIS A 123 -11.97 27.11 -4.15
CA HIS A 123 -12.56 28.08 -3.22
C HIS A 123 -11.58 28.56 -2.16
N SER A 124 -10.37 28.00 -2.11
CA SER A 124 -9.33 28.37 -1.15
C SER A 124 -8.42 29.47 -1.70
N CYS A 125 -7.95 30.38 -0.81
CA CYS A 125 -7.10 31.50 -1.22
C CYS A 125 -5.67 31.08 -1.62
N ASN A 126 -5.27 29.84 -1.35
CA ASN A 126 -4.00 29.27 -1.81
C ASN A 126 -4.19 28.23 -2.96
N LEU A 127 -5.39 28.06 -3.49
CA LEU A 127 -5.72 27.03 -4.49
C LEU A 127 -5.23 25.63 -4.11
N GLY A 128 -5.20 25.32 -2.81
CA GLY A 128 -4.66 24.07 -2.28
C GLY A 128 -3.13 23.92 -2.43
N GLN A 129 -2.42 24.94 -2.85
CA GLN A 129 -0.97 24.90 -3.06
C GLN A 129 -0.21 25.08 -1.75
N ILE A 130 0.96 24.46 -1.67
CA ILE A 130 1.93 24.59 -0.60
C ILE A 130 3.21 25.15 -1.21
N ASP A 131 3.78 26.19 -0.58
CA ASP A 131 5.08 26.76 -0.94
C ASP A 131 6.18 25.80 -0.49
N GLN A 132 6.73 25.02 -1.43
CA GLN A 132 7.76 24.01 -1.15
C GLN A 132 9.07 24.66 -0.68
N ASP A 133 9.45 25.79 -1.24
CA ASP A 133 10.69 26.51 -0.89
C ASP A 133 10.59 27.06 0.54
N ALA A 134 9.46 27.65 0.89
CA ALA A 134 9.20 28.08 2.26
C ALA A 134 9.24 26.90 3.24
N MET A 135 8.66 25.75 2.86
CA MET A 135 8.65 24.54 3.68
C MET A 135 10.07 24.01 3.93
N VAL A 136 10.92 23.98 2.90
CA VAL A 136 12.34 23.58 3.02
C VAL A 136 13.13 24.57 3.87
N ALA A 137 12.84 25.86 3.74
CA ALA A 137 13.46 26.91 4.54
C ALA A 137 12.95 26.98 6.01
N GLY A 138 12.01 26.09 6.40
CA GLY A 138 11.41 26.09 7.74
C GLY A 138 10.46 27.26 8.01
N GLN A 139 9.97 27.91 6.96
CA GLN A 139 9.00 29.01 7.01
C GLN A 139 7.58 28.47 6.81
N ASN A 140 6.56 29.33 7.13
CA ASN A 140 5.16 28.95 6.88
C ASN A 140 4.92 28.68 5.38
N PRO A 141 4.54 27.43 5.01
CA PRO A 141 4.32 27.05 3.62
C PRO A 141 2.91 27.40 3.12
N LEU A 142 2.00 27.78 4.00
CA LEU A 142 0.62 28.13 3.66
C LEU A 142 0.49 29.64 3.50
N LYS A 143 0.44 30.09 2.25
CA LYS A 143 0.28 31.50 1.91
C LYS A 143 -0.83 31.68 0.89
N PRO A 144 -1.64 32.76 1.01
CA PRO A 144 -2.57 33.11 -0.06
C PRO A 144 -1.82 33.34 -1.38
N THR A 145 -2.33 32.78 -2.46
CA THR A 145 -1.83 32.97 -3.83
C THR A 145 -2.77 33.80 -4.66
N GLN A 146 -4.00 34.04 -4.18
CA GLN A 146 -5.02 34.88 -4.80
C GLN A 146 -5.79 35.67 -3.74
N ALA A 147 -6.44 36.75 -4.17
CA ALA A 147 -7.24 37.60 -3.29
C ALA A 147 -8.62 36.98 -2.97
N GLU A 148 -9.09 36.08 -3.80
CA GLU A 148 -10.35 35.37 -3.62
C GLU A 148 -10.16 34.12 -2.79
N GLY A 149 -11.22 33.69 -2.08
CA GLY A 149 -11.18 32.54 -1.20
C GLY A 149 -11.12 32.92 0.29
N GLY A 150 -11.91 32.22 1.09
CA GLY A 150 -12.11 32.53 2.51
C GLY A 150 -11.21 31.75 3.47
N PHE A 151 -10.38 30.81 2.97
CA PHE A 151 -9.59 29.89 3.81
C PHE A 151 -8.34 29.38 3.10
N LEU A 152 -7.36 28.93 3.86
CA LEU A 152 -6.21 28.18 3.39
C LEU A 152 -6.55 26.69 3.40
N LEU A 153 -6.15 25.96 2.36
CA LEU A 153 -6.40 24.52 2.22
C LEU A 153 -5.09 23.77 2.04
N ALA A 154 -4.92 22.69 2.81
CA ALA A 154 -3.82 21.75 2.64
C ALA A 154 -4.31 20.30 2.84
N ARG A 155 -3.57 19.33 2.28
CA ARG A 155 -3.71 17.91 2.59
C ARG A 155 -2.59 17.48 3.51
N LEU A 156 -2.88 16.55 4.42
CA LEU A 156 -1.93 15.96 5.35
C LEU A 156 -2.09 14.45 5.37
N GLY A 157 -1.02 13.74 5.76
CA GLY A 157 -1.06 12.30 6.02
C GLY A 157 -1.66 11.50 4.87
N ASP A 158 -2.58 10.60 5.19
CA ASP A 158 -3.17 9.69 4.21
C ASP A 158 -4.07 10.38 3.16
N ALA A 159 -4.45 11.63 3.38
CA ALA A 159 -5.08 12.43 2.33
C ALA A 159 -4.09 12.82 1.20
N ILE A 160 -2.77 12.77 1.46
CA ILE A 160 -1.73 12.94 0.43
C ILE A 160 -1.38 11.60 -0.21
N SER A 161 -1.02 10.63 0.63
CA SER A 161 -0.61 9.28 0.24
C SER A 161 -0.69 8.36 1.45
N GLY A 162 -1.18 7.14 1.25
CA GLY A 162 -1.20 6.12 2.28
C GLY A 162 0.23 5.77 2.70
N ARG A 163 0.58 6.17 3.91
CA ARG A 163 1.88 5.94 4.54
C ARG A 163 1.66 5.46 5.97
N ASN A 164 2.55 5.78 6.86
CA ASN A 164 2.46 5.44 8.28
C ASN A 164 2.11 6.66 9.15
N ILE A 165 1.78 6.38 10.42
CA ILE A 165 1.39 7.42 11.38
C ILE A 165 2.50 8.46 11.61
N HIS A 166 3.78 8.06 11.53
CA HIS A 166 4.91 8.99 11.66
C HIS A 166 4.93 10.01 10.53
N ALA A 167 4.69 9.57 9.30
CA ALA A 167 4.60 10.47 8.14
C ALA A 167 3.44 11.45 8.29
N ALA A 168 2.27 10.97 8.75
CA ALA A 168 1.11 11.84 8.98
C ALA A 168 1.37 12.90 10.06
N LEU A 169 1.99 12.50 11.18
CA LEU A 169 2.37 13.43 12.25
C LEU A 169 3.44 14.43 11.79
N TYR A 170 4.40 13.99 10.98
CA TYR A 170 5.43 14.85 10.44
C TYR A 170 4.87 15.87 9.44
N ASP A 171 3.95 15.48 8.57
CA ASP A 171 3.23 16.40 7.68
C ASP A 171 2.48 17.47 8.50
N ALA A 172 1.74 17.04 9.53
CA ALA A 172 1.02 17.95 10.40
C ALA A 172 1.97 18.94 11.09
N LEU A 173 3.08 18.44 11.66
CA LEU A 173 4.08 19.29 12.30
C LEU A 173 4.67 20.33 11.35
N ARG A 174 4.97 19.94 10.10
CA ARG A 174 5.58 20.87 9.12
C ARG A 174 4.62 21.90 8.58
N ILE A 175 3.34 21.57 8.46
CA ILE A 175 2.35 22.42 7.82
C ILE A 175 1.59 23.26 8.84
N CYS A 176 1.32 22.72 10.05
CA CYS A 176 0.43 23.36 11.02
C CYS A 176 1.14 24.08 12.17
N LYS A 177 2.48 24.00 12.27
CA LYS A 177 3.21 24.59 13.40
C LYS A 177 3.09 26.11 13.50
N ASP A 178 2.81 26.79 12.40
CA ASP A 178 2.77 28.26 12.29
C ASP A 178 1.36 28.80 11.96
N ILE A 179 0.32 27.97 12.19
CA ILE A 179 -1.08 28.36 12.02
C ILE A 179 -1.67 28.89 13.32
#